data_3b6010041cf796feb89a6f2792e44f64
#
_entry.id   3b6010041cf796feb89a6f2792e44f64
#
_cell.length_a   1.000
_cell.length_b   1.000
_cell.length_c   1.000
_cell.angle_alpha   90.00
_cell.angle_beta   90.00
_cell.angle_gamma   90.00
#
_symmetry.space_group_name_H-M   'P 1'
#
loop_
_entity.id
_entity.type
_entity.pdbx_description
1 polymer ?
#
loop_
_entity_poly.entity_id
_entity_poly.type
_entity_poly.pdbx_seq_one_letter_code
_entity_poly.pdbx_strand_id
1 'polypeptide(L)'
;MALVSFARAGVEEFAWKLPAGFPTPAVPADNPMSAAKVALGEALFSDPRLSITGKYSCQSCHSPTRAFTDGLPRSRGATGEALPLNAPTLFNVAYNASLGWQNPNVRTLEQQMRGPMFNDHPRELGLAAREQELERELAADAALARSFVAAFPGDEAPVTMDNVIRAIAAYERTLLSGGAPFDRYVFAGDHGALSERQKAGMQLFFSERTGCASCHSGINFNGEWVDREHPEAKAIFADTGTGVAVRVPTLRNLPMTAPFMHDGRFATLDAVLDHYERLATDPTADARLRRAPLTTVELQQLQAFLLSLAENP
;
A
#
# COMPACT_ATOMS: atom_id res chain seq x y z
N MET A 1 48.38 0.49 -27.56
CA MET A 1 47.12 1.04 -27.05
C MET A 1 46.61 0.10 -25.97
N ALA A 2 46.72 0.47 -24.70
CA ALA A 2 46.24 -0.33 -23.59
C ALA A 2 44.75 0.02 -23.37
N LEU A 3 43.86 -0.97 -23.48
CA LEU A 3 42.45 -0.88 -23.13
C LEU A 3 42.33 -0.80 -21.59
N VAL A 4 42.05 0.38 -21.08
CA VAL A 4 41.72 0.56 -19.68
C VAL A 4 40.27 0.07 -19.51
N SER A 5 40.14 -1.14 -18.98
CA SER A 5 38.86 -1.69 -18.55
C SER A 5 38.44 -0.99 -17.30
N PHE A 6 37.46 -0.03 -17.38
CA PHE A 6 36.79 0.50 -16.23
C PHE A 6 35.90 -0.61 -15.65
N ALA A 7 36.39 -1.26 -14.61
CA ALA A 7 35.54 -2.07 -13.75
C ALA A 7 34.42 -1.16 -13.19
N ARG A 8 33.17 -1.36 -13.65
CA ARG A 8 32.00 -0.81 -12.97
C ARG A 8 32.05 -1.37 -11.55
N ALA A 9 32.27 -0.52 -10.56
CA ALA A 9 32.08 -0.87 -9.16
C ALA A 9 30.66 -1.47 -9.07
N GLY A 10 30.58 -2.75 -8.70
CA GLY A 10 29.32 -3.46 -8.60
C GLY A 10 28.45 -2.70 -7.58
N VAL A 11 27.33 -2.16 -8.04
CA VAL A 11 26.29 -1.66 -7.14
C VAL A 11 25.85 -2.87 -6.33
N GLU A 12 26.12 -2.88 -5.03
CA GLU A 12 25.70 -3.94 -4.13
C GLU A 12 24.17 -4.04 -4.23
N GLU A 13 23.67 -5.22 -4.62
CA GLU A 13 22.23 -5.44 -4.80
C GLU A 13 21.54 -5.29 -3.43
N PHE A 14 20.45 -4.53 -3.35
CA PHE A 14 19.71 -4.32 -2.11
C PHE A 14 19.19 -5.66 -1.56
N ALA A 15 19.55 -5.97 -0.32
CA ALA A 15 19.16 -7.21 0.35
C ALA A 15 17.71 -7.13 0.83
N TRP A 16 16.78 -7.70 0.07
CA TRP A 16 15.37 -7.79 0.43
C TRP A 16 15.13 -8.75 1.58
N LYS A 17 14.26 -8.36 2.52
CA LYS A 17 13.69 -9.25 3.54
C LYS A 17 12.30 -9.67 3.09
N LEU A 18 12.24 -10.61 2.16
CA LEU A 18 10.97 -11.07 1.58
C LEU A 18 10.28 -12.09 2.49
N PRO A 19 8.95 -11.97 2.70
CA PRO A 19 8.15 -13.05 3.27
C PRO A 19 8.18 -14.29 2.39
N ALA A 20 7.95 -15.46 2.98
CA ALA A 20 7.90 -16.72 2.24
C ALA A 20 6.86 -16.65 1.09
N GLY A 21 7.28 -17.05 -0.12
CA GLY A 21 6.42 -17.05 -1.31
C GLY A 21 6.21 -15.70 -1.98
N PHE A 22 6.80 -14.61 -1.46
CA PHE A 22 6.69 -13.29 -2.09
C PHE A 22 7.80 -13.08 -3.12
N PRO A 23 7.48 -12.60 -4.33
CA PRO A 23 8.48 -12.25 -5.34
C PRO A 23 9.21 -10.96 -4.97
N THR A 24 10.34 -10.70 -5.61
CA THR A 24 11.02 -9.41 -5.47
C THR A 24 10.16 -8.29 -6.08
N PRO A 25 9.86 -7.21 -5.33
CA PRO A 25 9.11 -6.08 -5.87
C PRO A 25 9.76 -5.44 -7.09
N ALA A 26 8.96 -4.88 -7.98
CA ALA A 26 9.47 -4.04 -9.05
C ALA A 26 10.09 -2.76 -8.50
N VAL A 27 11.24 -2.38 -9.04
CA VAL A 27 11.96 -1.16 -8.67
C VAL A 27 12.18 -0.33 -9.92
N PRO A 28 11.76 0.94 -9.98
CA PRO A 28 12.05 1.81 -11.10
C PRO A 28 13.55 1.96 -11.34
N ALA A 29 13.95 1.91 -12.61
CA ALA A 29 15.37 1.99 -12.99
C ALA A 29 16.03 3.32 -12.59
N ASP A 30 15.24 4.39 -12.53
CA ASP A 30 15.66 5.73 -12.12
C ASP A 30 15.65 5.94 -10.60
N ASN A 31 15.13 4.98 -9.82
CA ASN A 31 15.19 4.99 -8.36
C ASN A 31 15.62 3.64 -7.77
N PRO A 32 16.85 3.16 -8.03
CA PRO A 32 17.34 1.90 -7.49
C PRO A 32 17.38 1.94 -5.96
N MET A 33 17.10 0.79 -5.33
CA MET A 33 17.11 0.62 -3.88
C MET A 33 18.53 0.70 -3.31
N SER A 34 18.65 1.32 -2.13
CA SER A 34 19.84 1.19 -1.26
C SER A 34 19.43 1.30 0.21
N ALA A 35 20.22 0.73 1.11
CA ALA A 35 19.98 0.81 2.55
C ALA A 35 19.97 2.29 3.04
N ALA A 36 20.83 3.12 2.47
CA ALA A 36 20.89 4.54 2.80
C ALA A 36 19.61 5.29 2.38
N LYS A 37 19.04 5.00 1.19
CA LYS A 37 17.76 5.57 0.76
C LYS A 37 16.61 5.13 1.65
N VAL A 38 16.56 3.85 2.01
CA VAL A 38 15.51 3.32 2.89
C VAL A 38 15.56 4.01 4.25
N ALA A 39 16.75 4.13 4.86
CA ALA A 39 16.91 4.80 6.15
C ALA A 39 16.56 6.31 6.09
N LEU A 40 16.96 7.00 5.02
CA LEU A 40 16.55 8.38 4.79
C LEU A 40 15.05 8.51 4.61
N GLY A 41 14.44 7.60 3.81
CA GLY A 41 13.00 7.59 3.56
C GLY A 41 12.19 7.36 4.83
N GLU A 42 12.61 6.45 5.71
CA GLU A 42 11.99 6.22 7.02
C GLU A 42 12.01 7.48 7.89
N ALA A 43 13.16 8.16 7.96
CA ALA A 43 13.28 9.41 8.70
C ALA A 43 12.37 10.51 8.14
N LEU A 44 12.33 10.67 6.81
CA LEU A 44 11.49 11.65 6.13
C LEU A 44 9.99 11.33 6.24
N PHE A 45 9.61 10.06 6.21
CA PHE A 45 8.22 9.62 6.36
C PHE A 45 7.57 10.11 7.66
N SER A 46 8.36 10.26 8.71
CA SER A 46 7.93 10.78 10.02
C SER A 46 8.24 12.26 10.25
N ASP A 47 8.86 12.95 9.29
CA ASP A 47 9.30 14.33 9.47
C ASP A 47 8.15 15.34 9.32
N PRO A 48 7.76 16.06 10.40
CA PRO A 48 6.63 16.99 10.34
C PRO A 48 6.91 18.25 9.49
N ARG A 49 8.17 18.54 9.15
CA ARG A 49 8.55 19.61 8.20
C ARG A 49 7.91 19.39 6.83
N LEU A 50 7.59 18.13 6.48
CA LEU A 50 6.91 17.77 5.25
C LEU A 50 5.40 18.12 5.24
N SER A 51 5.01 19.17 5.98
CA SER A 51 3.66 19.74 5.89
C SER A 51 3.70 21.26 6.08
N ILE A 52 2.71 21.94 5.50
CA ILE A 52 2.58 23.40 5.57
C ILE A 52 2.52 23.95 7.01
N THR A 53 2.03 23.14 7.95
CA THR A 53 1.87 23.51 9.36
C THR A 53 3.07 23.11 10.23
N GLY A 54 3.99 22.28 9.71
CA GLY A 54 5.08 21.71 10.50
C GLY A 54 4.61 20.72 11.59
N LYS A 55 3.38 20.18 11.46
CA LYS A 55 2.77 19.30 12.48
C LYS A 55 2.32 17.94 11.94
N TYR A 56 2.27 17.76 10.64
CA TYR A 56 1.86 16.55 9.95
C TYR A 56 3.02 15.96 9.16
N SER A 57 3.00 14.66 9.01
CA SER A 57 3.91 13.89 8.17
C SER A 57 3.12 12.78 7.47
N CYS A 58 3.75 11.96 6.63
CA CYS A 58 3.11 10.76 6.07
C CYS A 58 2.58 9.84 7.17
N GLN A 59 3.33 9.71 8.27
CA GLN A 59 2.95 8.90 9.43
C GLN A 59 1.67 9.41 10.13
N SER A 60 1.25 10.65 9.93
CA SER A 60 0.01 11.17 10.51
C SER A 60 -1.24 10.48 9.96
N CYS A 61 -1.21 10.07 8.68
CA CYS A 61 -2.28 9.32 8.03
C CYS A 61 -1.94 7.84 7.85
N HIS A 62 -0.65 7.48 7.90
CA HIS A 62 -0.15 6.12 7.70
C HIS A 62 0.64 5.65 8.92
N SER A 63 -0.07 5.46 10.06
CA SER A 63 0.55 5.07 11.33
C SER A 63 1.02 3.60 11.32
N PRO A 64 2.29 3.31 11.63
CA PRO A 64 2.79 1.93 11.74
C PRO A 64 1.98 1.06 12.72
N THR A 65 1.46 1.66 13.79
CA THR A 65 0.68 0.95 14.81
C THR A 65 -0.74 0.59 14.38
N ARG A 66 -1.16 1.05 13.18
CA ARG A 66 -2.48 0.81 12.58
C ARG A 66 -2.35 0.23 11.16
N ALA A 67 -1.38 -0.63 10.96
CA ALA A 67 -1.08 -1.19 9.64
C ALA A 67 -0.92 -0.10 8.55
N PHE A 68 -0.31 1.04 8.90
CA PHE A 68 -0.14 2.20 8.03
C PHE A 68 -1.46 2.79 7.51
N THR A 69 -2.49 2.84 8.36
CA THR A 69 -3.73 3.65 8.19
C THR A 69 -3.87 4.62 9.36
N ASP A 70 -4.86 5.52 9.33
CA ASP A 70 -5.16 6.42 10.45
C ASP A 70 -6.35 5.98 11.32
N GLY A 71 -7.11 4.97 10.85
CA GLY A 71 -8.32 4.48 11.53
C GLY A 71 -9.51 5.44 11.45
N LEU A 72 -9.48 6.43 10.56
CA LEU A 72 -10.56 7.37 10.33
C LEU A 72 -11.33 7.01 9.06
N PRO A 73 -12.66 7.24 9.01
CA PRO A 73 -13.42 7.08 7.77
C PRO A 73 -12.85 7.94 6.63
N ARG A 74 -12.47 9.17 6.97
CA ARG A 74 -11.82 10.13 6.07
C ARG A 74 -10.72 10.82 6.82
N SER A 75 -9.52 10.78 6.27
CA SER A 75 -8.34 11.44 6.85
C SER A 75 -8.53 12.96 6.96
N ARG A 76 -7.64 13.62 7.70
CA ARG A 76 -7.61 15.08 7.77
C ARG A 76 -6.29 15.60 7.22
N GLY A 77 -6.39 16.58 6.34
CA GLY A 77 -5.23 17.31 5.84
C GLY A 77 -4.56 18.17 6.93
N ALA A 78 -3.35 18.62 6.64
CA ALA A 78 -2.55 19.41 7.57
C ALA A 78 -3.22 20.72 8.02
N THR A 79 -4.17 21.24 7.26
CA THR A 79 -4.98 22.42 7.59
C THR A 79 -6.29 22.08 8.30
N GLY A 80 -6.54 20.78 8.59
CA GLY A 80 -7.71 20.30 9.36
C GLY A 80 -8.93 19.97 8.51
N GLU A 81 -8.90 20.17 7.21
CA GLU A 81 -10.00 19.81 6.29
C GLU A 81 -10.16 18.30 6.18
N ALA A 82 -11.38 17.81 6.04
CA ALA A 82 -11.66 16.41 5.81
C ALA A 82 -11.31 16.04 4.36
N LEU A 83 -10.54 14.98 4.18
CA LEU A 83 -10.20 14.43 2.87
C LEU A 83 -11.38 13.60 2.33
N PRO A 84 -11.48 13.42 1.00
CA PRO A 84 -12.61 12.70 0.40
C PRO A 84 -12.57 11.19 0.62
N LEU A 85 -11.39 10.63 0.90
CA LEU A 85 -11.14 9.20 0.92
C LEU A 85 -10.51 8.74 2.23
N ASN A 86 -10.65 7.44 2.50
CA ASN A 86 -9.96 6.74 3.58
C ASN A 86 -8.48 6.53 3.24
N ALA A 87 -7.59 6.60 4.24
CA ALA A 87 -6.18 6.29 4.08
C ALA A 87 -5.99 4.77 3.91
N PRO A 88 -5.54 4.28 2.74
CA PRO A 88 -5.26 2.87 2.55
C PRO A 88 -4.00 2.46 3.32
N THR A 89 -3.91 1.17 3.68
CA THR A 89 -2.67 0.61 4.20
C THR A 89 -1.53 0.74 3.19
N LEU A 90 -0.31 0.97 3.68
CA LEU A 90 0.92 0.92 2.87
C LEU A 90 1.60 -0.45 2.91
N PHE A 91 1.11 -1.42 3.68
CA PHE A 91 1.64 -2.77 3.59
C PHE A 91 1.49 -3.33 2.19
N ASN A 92 2.58 -3.89 1.68
CA ASN A 92 2.69 -4.50 0.36
C ASN A 92 2.36 -3.54 -0.81
N VAL A 93 2.40 -2.23 -0.58
CA VAL A 93 2.09 -1.22 -1.60
C VAL A 93 2.99 -1.35 -2.84
N ALA A 94 4.20 -1.87 -2.68
CA ALA A 94 5.15 -2.14 -3.76
C ALA A 94 4.63 -3.10 -4.84
N TYR A 95 3.64 -3.95 -4.49
CA TYR A 95 3.03 -4.91 -5.42
C TYR A 95 1.73 -4.40 -6.07
N ASN A 96 1.28 -3.21 -5.73
CA ASN A 96 0.05 -2.67 -6.29
C ASN A 96 0.25 -2.24 -7.75
N ALA A 97 -0.57 -2.75 -8.65
CA ALA A 97 -0.53 -2.39 -10.07
C ALA A 97 -1.07 -0.97 -10.37
N SER A 98 -1.76 -0.36 -9.42
CA SER A 98 -2.13 1.07 -9.38
C SER A 98 -2.17 1.55 -7.94
N LEU A 99 -1.81 2.80 -7.71
CA LEU A 99 -1.71 3.42 -6.38
C LEU A 99 -2.79 4.47 -6.12
N GLY A 100 -3.53 4.86 -7.15
CA GLY A 100 -4.69 5.74 -7.01
C GLY A 100 -5.97 4.98 -6.70
N TRP A 101 -6.84 5.51 -5.82
CA TRP A 101 -8.16 4.92 -5.59
C TRP A 101 -9.04 4.89 -6.85
N GLN A 102 -8.99 5.94 -7.67
CA GLN A 102 -9.85 6.11 -8.85
C GLN A 102 -9.05 6.35 -10.14
N ASN A 103 -7.72 6.47 -10.05
CA ASN A 103 -6.87 6.76 -11.19
C ASN A 103 -5.96 5.56 -11.51
N PRO A 104 -6.23 4.79 -12.56
CA PRO A 104 -5.42 3.64 -12.95
C PRO A 104 -4.02 4.01 -13.46
N ASN A 105 -3.79 5.27 -13.80
CA ASN A 105 -2.53 5.72 -14.41
C ASN A 105 -1.45 6.08 -13.36
N VAL A 106 -1.79 6.13 -12.09
CA VAL A 106 -0.81 6.31 -11.00
C VAL A 106 -0.19 4.96 -10.69
N ARG A 107 0.98 4.69 -11.23
CA ARG A 107 1.61 3.36 -11.23
C ARG A 107 2.86 3.25 -10.37
N THR A 108 3.48 4.36 -9.98
CA THR A 108 4.66 4.36 -9.11
C THR A 108 4.40 5.13 -7.82
N LEU A 109 5.09 4.74 -6.75
CA LEU A 109 5.02 5.45 -5.47
C LEU A 109 5.45 6.90 -5.61
N GLU A 110 6.46 7.15 -6.45
CA GLU A 110 6.95 8.49 -6.75
C GLU A 110 5.86 9.37 -7.40
N GLN A 111 5.06 8.82 -8.30
CA GLN A 111 3.93 9.54 -8.90
C GLN A 111 2.81 9.78 -7.90
N GLN A 112 2.48 8.75 -7.10
CA GLN A 112 1.40 8.83 -6.12
C GLN A 112 1.66 9.92 -5.08
N MET A 113 2.88 9.99 -4.58
CA MET A 113 3.27 10.86 -3.47
C MET A 113 3.16 12.36 -3.82
N ARG A 114 3.22 12.71 -5.12
CA ARG A 114 3.02 14.08 -5.56
C ARG A 114 1.63 14.63 -5.23
N GLY A 115 0.60 13.78 -5.24
CA GLY A 115 -0.75 14.15 -4.84
C GLY A 115 -0.81 14.68 -3.40
N PRO A 116 -0.58 13.84 -2.38
CA PRO A 116 -0.64 14.26 -0.98
C PRO A 116 0.35 15.38 -0.62
N MET A 117 1.49 15.48 -1.31
CA MET A 117 2.46 16.54 -1.02
C MET A 117 2.07 17.90 -1.62
N PHE A 118 1.59 17.93 -2.87
CA PHE A 118 1.52 19.19 -3.62
C PHE A 118 0.12 19.59 -4.10
N ASN A 119 -0.91 18.71 -3.99
CA ASN A 119 -2.25 19.11 -4.40
C ASN A 119 -2.83 20.18 -3.46
N ASP A 120 -3.45 21.21 -4.07
CA ASP A 120 -4.17 22.24 -3.32
C ASP A 120 -5.62 21.82 -2.98
N HIS A 121 -6.19 20.90 -3.76
CA HIS A 121 -7.55 20.39 -3.56
C HIS A 121 -7.66 18.90 -3.94
N PRO A 122 -7.88 17.99 -2.96
CA PRO A 122 -7.83 18.25 -1.53
C PRO A 122 -6.40 18.55 -1.07
N ARG A 123 -6.27 19.41 -0.06
CA ARG A 123 -4.97 19.72 0.53
C ARG A 123 -4.64 18.73 1.63
N GLU A 124 -3.65 17.88 1.40
CA GLU A 124 -3.17 16.91 2.40
C GLU A 124 -2.01 17.50 3.20
N LEU A 125 -0.79 17.56 2.66
CA LEU A 125 0.38 18.15 3.31
C LEU A 125 0.56 19.63 2.96
N GLY A 126 0.12 20.07 1.77
CA GLY A 126 0.07 21.49 1.38
C GLY A 126 1.42 22.12 1.07
N LEU A 127 2.33 21.38 0.45
CA LEU A 127 3.70 21.84 0.15
C LEU A 127 3.80 22.60 -1.18
N ALA A 128 2.72 22.75 -1.94
CA ALA A 128 2.75 23.56 -3.16
C ALA A 128 3.32 24.97 -2.86
N ALA A 129 4.22 25.43 -3.70
CA ALA A 129 4.95 26.71 -3.58
C ALA A 129 5.92 26.82 -2.37
N ARG A 130 6.12 25.77 -1.56
CA ARG A 130 7.12 25.76 -0.48
C ARG A 130 8.37 24.91 -0.76
N GLU A 131 8.46 24.29 -1.91
CA GLU A 131 9.50 23.31 -2.24
C GLU A 131 10.91 23.84 -1.97
N GLN A 132 11.28 24.97 -2.53
CA GLN A 132 12.62 25.57 -2.35
C GLN A 132 12.92 26.02 -0.91
N GLU A 133 11.89 26.44 -0.15
CA GLU A 133 12.05 26.80 1.26
C GLU A 133 12.34 25.54 2.08
N LEU A 134 11.56 24.48 1.85
CA LEU A 134 11.72 23.20 2.54
C LEU A 134 13.07 22.53 2.21
N GLU A 135 13.52 22.55 0.95
CA GLU A 135 14.85 22.06 0.57
C GLU A 135 15.96 22.76 1.35
N ARG A 136 15.87 24.09 1.54
CA ARG A 136 16.82 24.83 2.36
C ARG A 136 16.75 24.48 3.84
N GLU A 137 15.54 24.28 4.39
CA GLU A 137 15.33 23.85 5.78
C GLU A 137 15.95 22.46 6.02
N LEU A 138 15.70 21.49 5.10
CA LEU A 138 16.27 20.15 5.21
C LEU A 138 17.80 20.15 5.04
N ALA A 139 18.34 20.99 4.14
CA ALA A 139 19.78 21.13 3.93
C ALA A 139 20.51 21.79 5.12
N ALA A 140 19.82 22.64 5.89
CA ALA A 140 20.38 23.25 7.10
C ALA A 140 20.57 22.24 8.25
N ASP A 141 19.87 21.12 8.22
CA ASP A 141 20.08 20.00 9.15
C ASP A 141 21.29 19.17 8.70
N ALA A 142 22.43 19.38 9.35
CA ALA A 142 23.68 18.73 8.96
C ALA A 142 23.65 17.19 9.05
N ALA A 143 22.83 16.60 9.91
CA ALA A 143 22.68 15.15 10.00
C ALA A 143 21.88 14.62 8.81
N LEU A 144 20.77 15.27 8.50
CA LEU A 144 19.92 14.93 7.38
C LEU A 144 20.63 15.14 6.03
N ALA A 145 21.35 16.26 5.87
CA ALA A 145 22.15 16.55 4.67
C ALA A 145 23.17 15.44 4.39
N ARG A 146 23.87 14.93 5.42
CA ARG A 146 24.76 13.75 5.26
C ARG A 146 24.01 12.50 4.83
N SER A 147 22.80 12.28 5.32
CA SER A 147 21.96 11.15 4.91
C SER A 147 21.56 11.26 3.44
N PHE A 148 21.27 12.46 2.94
CA PHE A 148 21.02 12.68 1.50
C PHE A 148 22.25 12.38 0.65
N VAL A 149 23.44 12.84 1.05
CA VAL A 149 24.71 12.55 0.33
C VAL A 149 24.94 11.03 0.29
N ALA A 150 24.69 10.31 1.36
CA ALA A 150 24.85 8.84 1.40
C ALA A 150 23.78 8.11 0.55
N ALA A 151 22.56 8.63 0.50
CA ALA A 151 21.45 8.04 -0.23
C ALA A 151 21.53 8.28 -1.75
N PHE A 152 22.11 9.41 -2.16
CA PHE A 152 22.21 9.85 -3.56
C PHE A 152 23.67 10.20 -3.93
N PRO A 153 24.56 9.19 -3.95
CA PRO A 153 25.96 9.44 -4.25
C PRO A 153 26.12 9.89 -5.71
N GLY A 154 26.85 10.99 -5.91
CA GLY A 154 27.07 11.58 -7.23
C GLY A 154 26.17 12.77 -7.56
N ASP A 155 25.13 13.03 -6.79
CA ASP A 155 24.35 14.27 -6.90
C ASP A 155 25.12 15.42 -6.24
N GLU A 156 25.38 16.49 -6.98
CA GLU A 156 26.08 17.68 -6.44
C GLU A 156 25.23 18.42 -5.38
N ALA A 157 23.91 18.42 -5.55
CA ALA A 157 22.95 19.03 -4.65
C ALA A 157 21.83 18.03 -4.30
N PRO A 158 22.08 17.03 -3.42
CA PRO A 158 21.17 15.91 -3.23
C PRO A 158 19.89 16.25 -2.45
N VAL A 159 19.83 17.40 -1.76
CA VAL A 159 18.64 17.80 -0.99
C VAL A 159 17.65 18.48 -1.92
N THR A 160 16.81 17.68 -2.55
CA THR A 160 15.73 18.11 -3.46
C THR A 160 14.43 17.41 -3.11
N MET A 161 13.29 18.01 -3.47
CA MET A 161 11.99 17.36 -3.26
C MET A 161 11.85 16.07 -4.06
N ASP A 162 12.45 15.95 -5.24
CA ASP A 162 12.50 14.71 -5.99
C ASP A 162 13.24 13.61 -5.21
N ASN A 163 14.35 13.92 -4.58
CA ASN A 163 15.07 12.96 -3.76
C ASN A 163 14.37 12.64 -2.42
N VAL A 164 13.61 13.59 -1.84
CA VAL A 164 12.69 13.32 -0.73
C VAL A 164 11.68 12.24 -1.14
N ILE A 165 10.99 12.44 -2.27
CA ILE A 165 10.02 11.49 -2.83
C ILE A 165 10.67 10.13 -3.10
N ARG A 166 11.82 10.09 -3.75
CA ARG A 166 12.55 8.85 -4.07
C ARG A 166 12.97 8.08 -2.82
N ALA A 167 13.41 8.78 -1.78
CA ALA A 167 13.80 8.15 -0.52
C ALA A 167 12.57 7.55 0.20
N ILE A 168 11.48 8.31 0.34
CA ILE A 168 10.24 7.82 0.97
C ILE A 168 9.68 6.63 0.17
N ALA A 169 9.66 6.70 -1.16
CA ALA A 169 9.24 5.60 -2.01
C ALA A 169 10.11 4.33 -1.81
N ALA A 170 11.41 4.48 -1.61
CA ALA A 170 12.29 3.36 -1.28
C ALA A 170 11.95 2.74 0.08
N TYR A 171 11.63 3.54 1.09
CA TYR A 171 11.15 3.05 2.38
C TYR A 171 9.82 2.32 2.25
N GLU A 172 8.81 2.92 1.61
CA GLU A 172 7.49 2.32 1.42
C GLU A 172 7.56 0.96 0.70
N ARG A 173 8.49 0.77 -0.24
CA ARG A 173 8.72 -0.53 -0.89
C ARG A 173 9.16 -1.62 0.08
N THR A 174 9.72 -1.28 1.23
CA THR A 174 10.14 -2.24 2.26
C THR A 174 9.03 -2.61 3.24
N LEU A 175 7.86 -1.97 3.17
CA LEU A 175 6.74 -2.24 4.06
C LEU A 175 6.02 -3.53 3.62
N LEU A 176 6.61 -4.67 3.93
CA LEU A 176 6.11 -5.97 3.52
C LEU A 176 5.46 -6.70 4.70
N SER A 177 4.30 -7.31 4.44
CA SER A 177 3.52 -8.12 5.38
C SER A 177 3.10 -9.42 4.69
N GLY A 178 3.58 -10.56 5.21
CA GLY A 178 3.38 -11.91 4.62
C GLY A 178 3.66 -13.04 5.62
N GLY A 179 3.51 -12.79 6.92
CA GLY A 179 3.65 -13.77 8.01
C GLY A 179 2.31 -14.24 8.61
N ALA A 180 1.19 -13.92 7.98
CA ALA A 180 -0.14 -14.29 8.45
C ALA A 180 -0.35 -15.82 8.51
N PRO A 181 -1.32 -16.33 9.30
CA PRO A 181 -1.66 -17.76 9.31
C PRO A 181 -1.87 -18.35 7.92
N PHE A 182 -2.53 -17.63 7.02
CA PHE A 182 -2.69 -18.03 5.63
C PHE A 182 -1.34 -18.23 4.92
N ASP A 183 -0.40 -17.31 5.10
CA ASP A 183 0.92 -17.39 4.43
C ASP A 183 1.71 -18.59 4.94
N ARG A 184 1.69 -18.85 6.24
CA ARG A 184 2.34 -20.02 6.82
C ARG A 184 1.73 -21.33 6.29
N TYR A 185 0.40 -21.37 6.14
CA TYR A 185 -0.29 -22.52 5.59
C TYR A 185 0.08 -22.78 4.12
N VAL A 186 0.11 -21.73 3.30
CA VAL A 186 0.30 -21.87 1.84
C VAL A 186 1.77 -21.94 1.46
N PHE A 187 2.62 -21.10 2.05
CA PHE A 187 4.00 -20.91 1.59
C PHE A 187 5.06 -21.53 2.51
N ALA A 188 4.75 -21.73 3.80
CA ALA A 188 5.72 -22.29 4.75
C ALA A 188 5.45 -23.74 5.14
N GLY A 189 4.41 -24.38 4.58
CA GLY A 189 4.07 -25.79 4.83
C GLY A 189 3.50 -26.06 6.23
N ASP A 190 3.09 -25.03 6.98
CA ASP A 190 2.45 -25.17 8.28
C ASP A 190 0.97 -25.50 8.12
N HIS A 191 0.67 -26.79 7.93
CA HIS A 191 -0.70 -27.29 7.73
C HIS A 191 -1.61 -27.09 8.95
N GLY A 192 -1.04 -26.77 10.14
CA GLY A 192 -1.76 -26.44 11.37
C GLY A 192 -2.08 -24.96 11.51
N ALA A 193 -1.54 -24.09 10.66
CA ALA A 193 -1.71 -22.63 10.77
C ALA A 193 -3.15 -22.15 10.58
N LEU A 194 -4.00 -22.91 9.86
CA LEU A 194 -5.42 -22.63 9.67
C LEU A 194 -6.29 -23.66 10.37
N SER A 195 -7.29 -23.19 11.13
CA SER A 195 -8.38 -24.02 11.64
C SER A 195 -9.27 -24.54 10.51
N GLU A 196 -10.04 -25.61 10.75
CA GLU A 196 -10.99 -26.17 9.77
C GLU A 196 -12.04 -25.12 9.31
N ARG A 197 -12.45 -24.21 10.21
CA ARG A 197 -13.35 -23.11 9.87
C ARG A 197 -12.70 -22.11 8.89
N GLN A 198 -11.44 -21.78 9.09
CA GLN A 198 -10.68 -20.91 8.18
C GLN A 198 -10.42 -21.58 6.83
N LYS A 199 -10.13 -22.88 6.82
CA LYS A 199 -9.97 -23.67 5.58
C LYS A 199 -11.28 -23.72 4.79
N ALA A 200 -12.42 -23.92 5.46
CA ALA A 200 -13.73 -23.89 4.81
C ALA A 200 -14.03 -22.50 4.22
N GLY A 201 -13.71 -21.42 4.95
CA GLY A 201 -13.81 -20.05 4.44
C GLY A 201 -12.90 -19.78 3.26
N MET A 202 -11.67 -20.30 3.28
CA MET A 202 -10.73 -20.24 2.16
C MET A 202 -11.30 -20.92 0.91
N GLN A 203 -11.87 -22.11 1.05
CA GLN A 203 -12.52 -22.81 -0.06
C GLN A 203 -13.69 -22.03 -0.65
N LEU A 204 -14.52 -21.40 0.20
CA LEU A 204 -15.59 -20.52 -0.24
C LEU A 204 -15.03 -19.30 -1.00
N PHE A 205 -14.04 -18.63 -0.45
CA PHE A 205 -13.43 -17.43 -1.04
C PHE A 205 -12.89 -17.68 -2.44
N PHE A 206 -12.23 -18.81 -2.67
CA PHE A 206 -11.65 -19.17 -3.97
C PHE A 206 -12.63 -19.93 -4.88
N SER A 207 -13.87 -20.19 -4.44
CA SER A 207 -14.87 -20.86 -5.27
C SER A 207 -15.50 -19.93 -6.29
N GLU A 208 -15.91 -20.48 -7.43
CA GLU A 208 -16.72 -19.77 -8.42
C GLU A 208 -18.06 -19.29 -7.86
N ARG A 209 -18.59 -20.03 -6.86
CA ARG A 209 -19.86 -19.71 -6.21
C ARG A 209 -19.88 -18.34 -5.56
N THR A 210 -18.77 -17.92 -4.93
CA THR A 210 -18.69 -16.62 -4.25
C THR A 210 -18.09 -15.54 -5.14
N GLY A 211 -17.25 -15.92 -6.09
CA GLY A 211 -16.58 -15.00 -7.01
C GLY A 211 -15.60 -14.02 -6.36
N CYS A 212 -15.32 -14.12 -5.06
CA CYS A 212 -14.44 -13.18 -4.34
C CYS A 212 -13.06 -13.09 -4.99
N ALA A 213 -12.47 -14.23 -5.36
CA ALA A 213 -11.16 -14.31 -5.96
C ALA A 213 -11.09 -13.73 -7.38
N SER A 214 -12.21 -13.45 -8.04
CA SER A 214 -12.22 -12.78 -9.36
C SER A 214 -11.70 -11.34 -9.30
N CYS A 215 -11.82 -10.71 -8.12
CA CYS A 215 -11.30 -9.38 -7.84
C CYS A 215 -10.17 -9.41 -6.80
N HIS A 216 -10.30 -10.27 -5.79
CA HIS A 216 -9.37 -10.36 -4.66
C HIS A 216 -8.47 -11.60 -4.79
N SER A 217 -7.67 -11.67 -5.85
CA SER A 217 -6.66 -12.71 -6.09
C SER A 217 -5.24 -12.20 -5.80
N GLY A 218 -4.25 -13.05 -6.09
CA GLY A 218 -2.83 -12.72 -5.95
C GLY A 218 -2.33 -12.66 -4.51
N ILE A 219 -1.05 -12.41 -4.36
CA ILE A 219 -0.36 -12.40 -3.04
C ILE A 219 -0.89 -11.33 -2.09
N ASN A 220 -1.45 -10.26 -2.64
CA ASN A 220 -1.97 -9.12 -1.87
C ASN A 220 -3.51 -9.07 -1.83
N PHE A 221 -4.21 -10.06 -2.38
CA PHE A 221 -5.68 -10.12 -2.45
C PHE A 221 -6.32 -8.86 -3.05
N ASN A 222 -5.70 -8.32 -4.10
CA ASN A 222 -6.19 -7.14 -4.82
C ASN A 222 -6.09 -7.27 -6.35
N GLY A 223 -5.99 -8.50 -6.85
CA GLY A 223 -5.86 -8.82 -8.27
C GLY A 223 -4.42 -9.15 -8.66
N GLU A 224 -4.05 -8.80 -9.86
CA GLU A 224 -2.67 -8.95 -10.34
C GLU A 224 -1.72 -8.06 -9.55
N TRP A 225 -0.50 -8.53 -9.35
CA TRP A 225 0.54 -7.80 -8.64
C TRP A 225 1.70 -7.44 -9.56
N VAL A 226 2.37 -6.33 -9.26
CA VAL A 226 3.57 -5.89 -9.94
C VAL A 226 4.79 -6.45 -9.21
N ASP A 227 5.68 -7.11 -9.95
CA ASP A 227 6.98 -7.56 -9.46
C ASP A 227 8.05 -7.39 -10.56
N ARG A 228 9.25 -7.89 -10.31
CA ARG A 228 10.36 -7.82 -11.28
C ARG A 228 10.03 -8.52 -12.60
N GLU A 229 9.22 -9.57 -12.59
CA GLU A 229 8.89 -10.40 -13.75
C GLU A 229 7.61 -9.93 -14.46
N HIS A 230 6.70 -9.30 -13.71
CA HIS A 230 5.39 -8.83 -14.18
C HIS A 230 5.20 -7.32 -13.96
N PRO A 231 6.04 -6.44 -14.57
CA PRO A 231 5.96 -4.99 -14.35
C PRO A 231 4.72 -4.34 -14.98
N GLU A 232 4.03 -5.04 -15.89
CA GLU A 232 2.88 -4.53 -16.65
C GLU A 232 1.52 -5.00 -16.11
N ALA A 233 1.49 -5.64 -14.95
CA ALA A 233 0.25 -6.08 -14.29
C ALA A 233 -0.75 -4.93 -14.17
N LYS A 234 -2.06 -5.25 -14.23
CA LYS A 234 -3.16 -4.28 -14.23
C LYS A 234 -3.99 -4.38 -12.96
N ALA A 235 -4.25 -3.23 -12.35
CA ALA A 235 -5.17 -3.16 -11.22
C ALA A 235 -6.61 -3.42 -11.65
N ILE A 236 -7.36 -4.09 -10.79
CA ILE A 236 -8.80 -4.28 -10.94
C ILE A 236 -9.53 -3.10 -10.32
N PHE A 237 -10.50 -2.55 -11.05
CA PHE A 237 -11.42 -1.53 -10.57
C PHE A 237 -12.84 -2.10 -10.57
N ALA A 238 -13.58 -1.84 -9.50
CA ALA A 238 -14.96 -2.30 -9.34
C ALA A 238 -15.81 -1.26 -8.63
N ASP A 239 -17.07 -1.15 -9.05
CA ASP A 239 -18.09 -0.40 -8.31
C ASP A 239 -18.79 -1.35 -7.34
N THR A 240 -18.73 -1.03 -6.06
CA THR A 240 -19.39 -1.76 -4.98
C THR A 240 -20.61 -0.99 -4.46
N GLY A 241 -21.44 -0.49 -5.38
CA GLY A 241 -22.72 0.15 -5.06
C GLY A 241 -22.62 1.64 -4.72
N THR A 242 -21.62 2.34 -5.25
CA THR A 242 -21.46 3.80 -5.07
C THR A 242 -21.64 4.60 -6.34
N GLY A 243 -21.78 3.94 -7.49
CA GLY A 243 -21.75 4.58 -8.81
C GLY A 243 -20.34 4.95 -9.27
N VAL A 244 -19.30 4.60 -8.49
CA VAL A 244 -17.90 4.91 -8.81
C VAL A 244 -17.04 3.66 -8.69
N ALA A 245 -16.35 3.32 -9.77
CA ALA A 245 -15.37 2.24 -9.74
C ALA A 245 -14.10 2.70 -9.01
N VAL A 246 -13.68 1.91 -8.01
CA VAL A 246 -12.45 2.13 -7.26
C VAL A 246 -11.53 0.93 -7.36
N ARG A 247 -10.24 1.16 -7.17
CA ARG A 247 -9.25 0.09 -7.13
C ARG A 247 -9.61 -0.91 -6.04
N VAL A 248 -9.56 -2.19 -6.38
CA VAL A 248 -9.72 -3.28 -5.41
C VAL A 248 -8.58 -3.20 -4.39
N PRO A 249 -8.88 -3.00 -3.08
CA PRO A 249 -7.87 -2.92 -2.05
C PRO A 249 -7.37 -4.30 -1.63
N THR A 250 -6.23 -4.34 -0.97
CA THR A 250 -5.75 -5.54 -0.27
C THR A 250 -6.73 -5.98 0.82
N LEU A 251 -6.81 -7.29 1.06
CA LEU A 251 -7.54 -7.86 2.21
C LEU A 251 -6.60 -8.27 3.36
N ARG A 252 -5.32 -7.94 3.26
CA ARG A 252 -4.37 -8.21 4.34
C ARG A 252 -4.59 -7.26 5.51
N ASN A 253 -4.38 -7.78 6.73
CA ASN A 253 -4.39 -7.02 7.98
C ASN A 253 -5.73 -6.29 8.28
N LEU A 254 -6.87 -6.82 7.80
CA LEU A 254 -8.20 -6.22 8.00
C LEU A 254 -8.52 -5.84 9.45
N PRO A 255 -8.17 -6.60 10.50
CA PRO A 255 -8.43 -6.20 11.88
C PRO A 255 -7.84 -4.85 12.29
N MET A 256 -6.77 -4.42 11.62
CA MET A 256 -6.05 -3.19 11.93
C MET A 256 -6.41 -2.02 10.99
N THR A 257 -7.14 -2.29 9.89
CA THR A 257 -7.38 -1.29 8.82
C THR A 257 -8.81 -0.78 8.75
N ALA A 258 -9.65 -1.07 9.76
CA ALA A 258 -10.97 -0.47 9.88
C ALA A 258 -10.86 1.06 10.08
N PRO A 259 -11.86 1.84 9.60
CA PRO A 259 -13.08 1.44 8.89
C PRO A 259 -12.83 1.13 7.41
N PHE A 260 -13.74 0.36 6.80
CA PHE A 260 -13.58 -0.23 5.48
C PHE A 260 -14.26 0.56 4.37
N MET A 261 -13.91 0.22 3.13
CA MET A 261 -14.22 0.85 1.85
C MET A 261 -13.44 2.17 1.64
N HIS A 262 -13.43 2.65 0.41
CA HIS A 262 -12.69 3.85 0.01
C HIS A 262 -13.11 5.14 0.72
N ASP A 263 -14.30 5.14 1.32
CA ASP A 263 -14.89 6.26 2.07
C ASP A 263 -15.08 5.94 3.57
N GLY A 264 -14.59 4.79 4.04
CA GLY A 264 -14.65 4.38 5.43
C GLY A 264 -16.06 4.14 5.98
N ARG A 265 -17.06 3.84 5.09
CA ARG A 265 -18.48 3.75 5.49
C ARG A 265 -18.82 2.58 6.43
N PHE A 266 -18.01 1.54 6.50
CA PHE A 266 -18.26 0.37 7.34
C PHE A 266 -17.21 0.23 8.45
N ALA A 267 -17.67 0.25 9.68
CA ALA A 267 -16.81 0.12 10.85
C ALA A 267 -16.36 -1.32 11.14
N THR A 268 -17.09 -2.32 10.63
CA THR A 268 -16.83 -3.74 10.93
C THR A 268 -16.82 -4.59 9.67
N LEU A 269 -16.09 -5.71 9.72
CA LEU A 269 -16.05 -6.69 8.63
C LEU A 269 -17.42 -7.35 8.40
N ASP A 270 -18.22 -7.56 9.46
CA ASP A 270 -19.59 -8.05 9.33
C ASP A 270 -20.43 -7.12 8.45
N ALA A 271 -20.37 -5.81 8.70
CA ALA A 271 -21.10 -4.83 7.88
C ALA A 271 -20.65 -4.83 6.40
N VAL A 272 -19.38 -5.13 6.14
CA VAL A 272 -18.86 -5.31 4.77
C VAL A 272 -19.45 -6.58 4.15
N LEU A 273 -19.45 -7.71 4.85
CA LEU A 273 -20.00 -8.96 4.34
C LEU A 273 -21.52 -8.84 4.10
N ASP A 274 -22.27 -8.23 5.02
CA ASP A 274 -23.69 -7.93 4.84
C ASP A 274 -23.95 -7.04 3.62
N HIS A 275 -23.07 -6.11 3.34
CA HIS A 275 -23.16 -5.27 2.14
C HIS A 275 -22.99 -6.10 0.86
N TYR A 276 -21.99 -7.00 0.81
CA TYR A 276 -21.80 -7.90 -0.32
C TYR A 276 -22.95 -8.89 -0.49
N GLU A 277 -23.62 -9.33 0.59
CA GLU A 277 -24.82 -10.15 0.51
C GLU A 277 -26.00 -9.39 -0.14
N ARG A 278 -26.17 -8.11 0.16
CA ARG A 278 -27.17 -7.27 -0.52
C ARG A 278 -26.86 -7.11 -2.01
N LEU A 279 -25.60 -6.82 -2.35
CA LEU A 279 -25.18 -6.69 -3.75
C LEU A 279 -25.30 -8.01 -4.54
N ALA A 280 -25.15 -9.14 -3.88
CA ALA A 280 -25.24 -10.46 -4.51
C ALA A 280 -26.61 -10.72 -5.18
N THR A 281 -27.68 -10.12 -4.68
CA THR A 281 -29.05 -10.26 -5.19
C THR A 281 -29.59 -9.00 -5.89
N ASP A 282 -28.79 -7.92 -5.91
CA ASP A 282 -29.18 -6.67 -6.58
C ASP A 282 -28.96 -6.78 -8.09
N PRO A 283 -30.02 -6.68 -8.92
CA PRO A 283 -29.91 -6.76 -10.38
C PRO A 283 -29.14 -5.56 -10.99
N THR A 284 -29.00 -4.46 -10.25
CA THR A 284 -28.29 -3.25 -10.71
C THR A 284 -26.80 -3.26 -10.32
N ALA A 285 -26.38 -4.16 -9.43
CA ALA A 285 -24.99 -4.31 -9.06
C ALA A 285 -24.13 -4.87 -10.20
N ASP A 286 -22.82 -4.63 -10.13
CA ASP A 286 -21.84 -5.23 -11.03
C ASP A 286 -22.09 -6.76 -11.15
N ALA A 287 -22.18 -7.25 -12.38
CA ALA A 287 -22.49 -8.65 -12.64
C ALA A 287 -21.54 -9.64 -11.95
N ARG A 288 -20.29 -9.23 -11.70
CA ARG A 288 -19.27 -10.02 -10.97
C ARG A 288 -19.62 -10.23 -9.49
N LEU A 289 -20.47 -9.39 -8.91
CA LEU A 289 -20.90 -9.48 -7.51
C LEU A 289 -22.15 -10.35 -7.33
N ARG A 290 -22.91 -10.63 -8.40
CA ARG A 290 -24.18 -11.36 -8.34
C ARG A 290 -23.94 -12.84 -8.15
N ARG A 291 -24.54 -13.42 -7.13
CA ARG A 291 -24.41 -14.82 -6.74
C ARG A 291 -25.56 -15.27 -5.85
N ALA A 292 -25.67 -16.56 -5.59
CA ALA A 292 -26.58 -17.08 -4.58
C ALA A 292 -26.15 -16.61 -3.17
N PRO A 293 -27.10 -16.22 -2.29
CA PRO A 293 -26.79 -15.83 -0.92
C PRO A 293 -26.06 -16.92 -0.15
N LEU A 294 -25.22 -16.49 0.79
CA LEU A 294 -24.53 -17.38 1.71
C LEU A 294 -25.35 -17.63 2.97
N THR A 295 -25.23 -18.81 3.54
CA THR A 295 -25.79 -19.12 4.86
C THR A 295 -25.00 -18.40 5.96
N THR A 296 -25.58 -18.24 7.14
CA THR A 296 -24.89 -17.65 8.30
C THR A 296 -23.59 -18.40 8.64
N VAL A 297 -23.57 -19.73 8.51
CA VAL A 297 -22.36 -20.53 8.76
C VAL A 297 -21.28 -20.21 7.73
N GLU A 298 -21.63 -20.10 6.45
CA GLU A 298 -20.68 -19.78 5.38
C GLU A 298 -20.11 -18.36 5.52
N LEU A 299 -20.94 -17.37 5.90
CA LEU A 299 -20.48 -16.02 6.21
C LEU A 299 -19.46 -16.00 7.35
N GLN A 300 -19.72 -16.77 8.41
CA GLN A 300 -18.79 -16.90 9.52
C GLN A 300 -17.50 -17.63 9.14
N GLN A 301 -17.55 -18.61 8.22
CA GLN A 301 -16.36 -19.27 7.69
C GLN A 301 -15.54 -18.31 6.84
N LEU A 302 -16.19 -17.56 5.96
CA LEU A 302 -15.56 -16.53 5.12
C LEU A 302 -14.87 -15.45 5.96
N GLN A 303 -15.57 -14.95 6.99
CA GLN A 303 -14.99 -13.99 7.95
C GLN A 303 -13.76 -14.57 8.65
N ALA A 304 -13.84 -15.83 9.13
CA ALA A 304 -12.70 -16.48 9.78
C ALA A 304 -11.48 -16.60 8.84
N PHE A 305 -11.72 -16.89 7.56
CA PHE A 305 -10.65 -16.88 6.56
C PHE A 305 -10.07 -15.49 6.37
N LEU A 306 -10.88 -14.45 6.17
CA LEU A 306 -10.43 -13.08 5.99
C LEU A 306 -9.57 -12.59 7.17
N LEU A 307 -9.94 -12.95 8.39
CA LEU A 307 -9.16 -12.65 9.59
C LEU A 307 -7.81 -13.41 9.63
N SER A 308 -7.69 -14.56 8.95
CA SER A 308 -6.43 -15.31 8.87
C SER A 308 -5.40 -14.68 7.92
N LEU A 309 -5.76 -13.61 7.21
CA LEU A 309 -4.88 -12.83 6.34
C LEU A 309 -4.12 -11.72 7.11
N ALA A 310 -4.33 -11.61 8.42
CA ALA A 310 -3.65 -10.65 9.26
C ALA A 310 -2.45 -11.28 9.98
N GLU A 311 -1.34 -10.55 10.01
CA GLU A 311 -0.25 -10.84 10.94
C GLU A 311 -0.73 -10.51 12.35
N ASN A 312 -0.48 -11.40 13.30
CA ASN A 312 -0.66 -11.05 14.70
C ASN A 312 0.41 -10.01 15.07
N PRO A 313 0.03 -8.86 15.65
CA PRO A 313 0.97 -7.84 16.08
C PRO A 313 1.92 -8.32 17.17
#